data_4cb6af2f0a553a6396dc682586d71a7e
#
_entry.id   4cb6af2f0a553a6396dc682586d71a7e
#
_cell.length_a   1.000
_cell.length_b   1.000
_cell.length_c   1.000
_cell.angle_alpha   90.00
_cell.angle_beta   90.00
_cell.angle_gamma   90.00
#
_symmetry.space_group_name_H-M   'P 1'
#
loop_
_entity.id
_entity.type
_entity.pdbx_description
1 polymer ?
#
loop_
_entity_poly.entity_id
_entity_poly.type
_entity_poly.pdbx_seq_one_letter_code
_entity_poly.pdbx_strand_id
1 'polypeptide(L)'
;MLTPPFFCHRRLAALLTLSAGALLMAPPAGADDSRTAQTADLMTEIRDQPPKLRLFLQRMPKGGDIHHHLWGTPWPETLLAEAGRAGMCVRADGSAIAPAPCDGEALIEANGLARRDSALYAELLNALSMRNTPVGPGTPPVEGHDHFFATFDRFAPVAAASPGALLSASRQLAAQDHLNYLESISNPGAVHAFGAMAQSRNLDADDLEAAWQALSPQMDHSLVEARRETDEMFLEADRRLGCDSAEAAPGCDVTVRLQGFAVRTQPPMAVFGQLMMAFALADADPRYVGVNIVAPEDNPVALADYDRHMQMLAFLSKRYPEVPLALHAGELTLGLVPPFELRDHIRKAVEIAGAQRIGHGVDIAHEQNAPQLLQTMADEGVAVEINLTSNDVILGVRGAAHPLNLYRDAGVPLVLATDDQGVSRIDLTREYERAVTEHGLGYPALKQMARNSLEYSFLTGESLWAKGKAGGTRVAACQEATLDAAPEGDCARLIAQSDRARLQWQLEQHLAAFEANVAQWPQWFGGTSR
;
A
#
# COMPACT_ATOMS: atom_id res chain seq x y z
N MET A 1 -10.87 -87.90 -3.57
CA MET A 1 -11.08 -88.64 -4.83
C MET A 1 -10.60 -87.80 -5.98
N LEU A 2 -9.52 -88.29 -6.60
CA LEU A 2 -9.21 -88.27 -8.03
C LEU A 2 -9.06 -86.87 -8.73
N THR A 3 -7.89 -86.39 -8.85
CA THR A 3 -6.84 -86.50 -9.87
C THR A 3 -7.01 -85.59 -11.13
N PRO A 4 -5.91 -85.13 -11.65
CA PRO A 4 -5.76 -84.09 -12.69
C PRO A 4 -5.64 -84.74 -14.09
N PRO A 5 -5.20 -84.23 -15.20
CA PRO A 5 -4.29 -83.13 -15.53
C PRO A 5 -4.68 -82.41 -16.87
N PHE A 6 -3.92 -81.38 -17.32
CA PHE A 6 -3.17 -81.43 -18.57
C PHE A 6 -2.38 -80.11 -18.84
N PHE A 7 -1.09 -80.30 -19.10
CA PHE A 7 -0.15 -79.31 -19.59
C PHE A 7 -0.46 -78.87 -21.04
N CYS A 8 -0.33 -77.57 -21.32
CA CYS A 8 -0.07 -77.10 -22.65
C CYS A 8 0.93 -75.96 -22.65
N HIS A 9 2.13 -76.25 -23.07
CA HIS A 9 3.19 -75.28 -23.30
C HIS A 9 2.87 -74.39 -24.49
N ARG A 10 2.81 -73.04 -24.29
CA ARG A 10 2.99 -72.09 -25.37
C ARG A 10 4.14 -71.16 -24.99
N ARG A 11 5.17 -71.20 -25.86
CA ARG A 11 6.31 -70.32 -25.85
C ARG A 11 5.84 -68.90 -26.12
N LEU A 12 6.06 -67.97 -25.20
CA LEU A 12 5.97 -66.54 -25.46
C LEU A 12 7.38 -66.00 -25.76
N ALA A 13 7.50 -65.48 -26.95
CA ALA A 13 8.68 -64.69 -27.39
C ALA A 13 8.65 -63.36 -26.69
N ALA A 14 9.71 -63.02 -25.96
CA ALA A 14 9.90 -61.71 -25.31
C ALA A 14 10.32 -60.71 -26.39
N LEU A 15 9.45 -59.76 -26.75
CA LEU A 15 9.83 -58.57 -27.47
C LEU A 15 10.37 -57.55 -26.46
N LEU A 16 11.68 -57.33 -26.51
CA LEU A 16 12.32 -56.20 -25.83
C LEU A 16 11.99 -54.91 -26.64
N THR A 17 11.05 -54.11 -26.13
CA THR A 17 10.87 -52.75 -26.57
C THR A 17 11.89 -51.86 -25.84
N LEU A 18 12.91 -51.39 -26.53
CA LEU A 18 13.74 -50.30 -26.08
C LEU A 18 12.89 -49.03 -26.01
N SER A 19 12.52 -48.60 -24.83
CA SER A 19 11.99 -47.26 -24.58
C SER A 19 13.16 -46.28 -24.60
N ALA A 20 13.32 -45.57 -25.70
CA ALA A 20 14.17 -44.40 -25.77
C ALA A 20 13.55 -43.32 -24.86
N GLY A 21 14.08 -43.22 -23.64
CA GLY A 21 13.79 -42.11 -22.74
C GLY A 21 14.32 -40.83 -23.36
N ALA A 22 13.44 -40.02 -23.94
CA ALA A 22 13.77 -38.65 -24.29
C ALA A 22 13.99 -37.90 -22.94
N LEU A 23 15.25 -37.67 -22.59
CA LEU A 23 15.59 -36.63 -21.60
C LEU A 23 15.08 -35.31 -22.21
N LEU A 24 13.96 -34.82 -21.68
CA LEU A 24 13.55 -33.45 -21.85
C LEU A 24 14.61 -32.61 -21.13
N MET A 25 15.61 -32.15 -21.86
CA MET A 25 16.50 -31.10 -21.41
C MET A 25 15.62 -29.87 -21.20
N ALA A 26 15.51 -29.40 -19.95
CA ALA A 26 14.97 -28.07 -19.69
C ALA A 26 15.74 -27.07 -20.55
N PRO A 27 15.05 -26.07 -21.15
CA PRO A 27 15.75 -25.02 -21.90
C PRO A 27 16.78 -24.37 -20.95
N PRO A 28 17.96 -23.94 -21.47
CA PRO A 28 18.93 -23.24 -20.65
C PRO A 28 18.25 -22.02 -20.01
N ALA A 29 18.47 -21.84 -18.70
CA ALA A 29 18.00 -20.66 -17.98
C ALA A 29 18.40 -19.42 -18.78
N GLY A 30 17.44 -18.53 -19.05
CA GLY A 30 17.71 -17.32 -19.82
C GLY A 30 18.70 -16.41 -19.06
N ALA A 31 19.29 -15.47 -19.76
CA ALA A 31 20.24 -14.51 -19.15
C ALA A 31 19.61 -13.76 -17.95
N ASP A 32 18.31 -13.51 -17.97
CA ASP A 32 17.56 -12.87 -16.89
C ASP A 32 17.46 -13.75 -15.63
N ASP A 33 17.26 -15.06 -15.77
CA ASP A 33 17.24 -15.99 -14.63
C ASP A 33 18.63 -16.06 -13.95
N SER A 34 19.71 -16.02 -14.76
CA SER A 34 21.08 -16.00 -14.23
C SER A 34 21.37 -14.71 -13.43
N ARG A 35 20.94 -13.55 -13.89
CA ARG A 35 21.14 -12.26 -13.18
C ARG A 35 20.32 -12.21 -11.90
N THR A 36 19.07 -12.66 -11.94
CA THR A 36 18.23 -12.76 -10.76
C THR A 36 18.86 -13.68 -9.70
N ALA A 37 19.43 -14.82 -10.10
CA ALA A 37 20.13 -15.73 -9.19
C ALA A 37 21.37 -15.08 -8.57
N GLN A 38 22.23 -14.43 -9.36
CA GLN A 38 23.39 -13.70 -8.86
C GLN A 38 23.03 -12.59 -7.89
N THR A 39 21.93 -11.87 -8.16
CA THR A 39 21.39 -10.83 -7.27
C THR A 39 20.90 -11.42 -5.96
N ALA A 40 20.25 -12.58 -5.99
CA ALA A 40 19.79 -13.29 -4.80
C ALA A 40 20.97 -13.80 -3.96
N ASP A 41 22.02 -14.32 -4.59
CA ASP A 41 23.25 -14.78 -3.91
C ASP A 41 23.93 -13.62 -3.19
N LEU A 42 24.11 -12.46 -3.86
CA LEU A 42 24.67 -11.27 -3.23
C LEU A 42 23.82 -10.80 -2.04
N MET A 43 22.50 -10.72 -2.20
CA MET A 43 21.63 -10.32 -1.10
C MET A 43 21.74 -11.28 0.09
N THR A 44 21.86 -12.58 -0.16
CA THR A 44 22.07 -13.60 0.86
C THR A 44 23.40 -13.41 1.61
N GLU A 45 24.48 -13.06 0.90
CA GLU A 45 25.78 -12.77 1.49
C GLU A 45 25.77 -11.54 2.42
N ILE A 46 25.00 -10.51 2.08
CA ILE A 46 24.97 -9.24 2.81
C ILE A 46 23.82 -9.10 3.80
N ARG A 47 22.87 -10.05 3.85
CA ARG A 47 21.65 -9.96 4.66
C ARG A 47 21.88 -9.67 6.14
N ASP A 48 22.96 -10.22 6.70
CA ASP A 48 23.35 -10.06 8.11
C ASP A 48 24.30 -8.86 8.32
N GLN A 49 24.41 -7.98 7.31
CA GLN A 49 25.22 -6.76 7.31
C GLN A 49 24.31 -5.54 7.06
N PRO A 50 23.60 -5.01 8.09
CA PRO A 50 22.54 -4.03 7.92
C PRO A 50 22.89 -2.84 7.02
N PRO A 51 24.07 -2.18 7.13
CA PRO A 51 24.40 -1.05 6.24
C PRO A 51 24.52 -1.46 4.77
N LYS A 52 25.03 -2.66 4.48
CA LYS A 52 25.12 -3.14 3.09
C LYS A 52 23.77 -3.55 2.54
N LEU A 53 22.96 -4.24 3.36
CA LEU A 53 21.59 -4.59 2.99
C LEU A 53 20.78 -3.31 2.68
N ARG A 54 20.92 -2.27 3.52
CA ARG A 54 20.27 -0.97 3.30
C ARG A 54 20.67 -0.37 1.95
N LEU A 55 21.98 -0.30 1.64
CA LEU A 55 22.47 0.23 0.36
C LEU A 55 21.97 -0.57 -0.84
N PHE A 56 21.83 -1.89 -0.69
CA PHE A 56 21.27 -2.76 -1.73
C PHE A 56 19.77 -2.46 -1.92
N LEU A 57 18.99 -2.54 -0.87
CA LEU A 57 17.53 -2.39 -0.94
C LEU A 57 17.10 -0.97 -1.31
N GLN A 58 17.87 0.04 -0.92
CA GLN A 58 17.57 1.43 -1.31
C GLN A 58 17.61 1.63 -2.83
N ARG A 59 18.45 0.88 -3.55
CA ARG A 59 18.58 0.95 -5.01
C ARG A 59 17.65 0.00 -5.76
N MET A 60 17.07 -0.96 -5.06
CA MET A 60 16.15 -1.92 -5.66
C MET A 60 14.87 -1.20 -6.10
N PRO A 61 14.44 -1.34 -7.39
CA PRO A 61 13.14 -0.86 -7.84
C PRO A 61 12.01 -1.59 -7.10
N LYS A 62 11.04 -0.85 -6.58
CA LYS A 62 9.98 -1.37 -5.71
C LYS A 62 8.57 -1.28 -6.31
N GLY A 63 8.45 -0.76 -7.54
CA GLY A 63 7.17 -0.65 -8.23
C GLY A 63 6.30 0.47 -7.68
N GLY A 64 5.33 0.14 -6.86
CA GLY A 64 4.43 1.11 -6.25
C GLY A 64 4.29 0.94 -4.75
N ASP A 65 3.81 1.99 -4.10
CA ASP A 65 3.25 1.94 -2.76
C ASP A 65 1.74 2.16 -2.88
N ILE A 66 0.96 1.15 -2.52
CA ILE A 66 -0.50 1.12 -2.75
C ILE A 66 -1.33 1.16 -1.46
N HIS A 67 -0.64 1.31 -0.31
CA HIS A 67 -1.24 1.64 0.97
C HIS A 67 -0.46 2.77 1.61
N HIS A 68 -0.80 3.98 1.24
CA HIS A 68 -0.04 5.20 1.51
C HIS A 68 -1.01 6.33 1.85
N HIS A 69 -0.88 6.91 3.05
CA HIS A 69 -1.71 8.01 3.51
C HIS A 69 -1.06 9.36 3.21
N LEU A 70 -1.74 10.21 2.42
CA LEU A 70 -1.20 11.52 2.04
C LEU A 70 -0.88 12.40 3.25
N TRP A 71 -1.70 12.36 4.30
CA TRP A 71 -1.51 13.21 5.48
C TRP A 71 -0.36 12.75 6.36
N GLY A 72 -0.17 11.43 6.52
CA GLY A 72 0.86 10.86 7.38
C GLY A 72 2.21 10.65 6.72
N THR A 73 2.33 10.87 5.41
CA THR A 73 3.57 10.64 4.67
C THR A 73 4.63 11.74 4.84
N PRO A 74 4.30 13.05 4.82
CA PRO A 74 5.34 14.05 5.01
C PRO A 74 5.96 13.97 6.41
N TRP A 75 7.27 14.03 6.46
CA TRP A 75 8.00 14.07 7.72
C TRP A 75 7.62 15.29 8.55
N PRO A 76 7.58 15.22 9.89
CA PRO A 76 7.28 16.35 10.76
C PRO A 76 8.11 17.59 10.48
N GLU A 77 9.36 17.42 10.08
CA GLU A 77 10.26 18.49 9.65
C GLU A 77 9.69 19.25 8.43
N THR A 78 9.10 18.53 7.49
CA THR A 78 8.43 19.09 6.31
C THR A 78 7.13 19.79 6.71
N LEU A 79 6.32 19.17 7.59
CA LEU A 79 5.08 19.78 8.10
C LEU A 79 5.34 21.09 8.84
N LEU A 80 6.37 21.13 9.71
CA LEU A 80 6.76 22.35 10.43
C LEU A 80 7.31 23.43 9.49
N ALA A 81 8.08 23.05 8.48
CA ALA A 81 8.56 24.00 7.46
C ALA A 81 7.38 24.56 6.64
N GLU A 82 6.39 23.73 6.32
CA GLU A 82 5.20 24.18 5.60
C GLU A 82 4.30 25.07 6.47
N ALA A 83 4.09 24.72 7.73
CA ALA A 83 3.38 25.56 8.69
C ALA A 83 4.05 26.97 8.79
N GLY A 84 5.38 27.01 8.80
CA GLY A 84 6.12 28.27 8.76
C GLY A 84 5.91 29.08 7.48
N ARG A 85 5.87 28.41 6.31
CA ARG A 85 5.56 29.07 5.01
C ARG A 85 4.13 29.59 4.94
N ALA A 86 3.20 28.86 5.52
CA ALA A 86 1.78 29.22 5.58
C ALA A 86 1.47 30.27 6.67
N GLY A 87 2.47 30.76 7.41
CA GLY A 87 2.26 31.74 8.49
C GLY A 87 1.52 31.18 9.70
N MET A 88 1.54 29.86 9.87
CA MET A 88 0.91 29.18 11.01
C MET A 88 1.75 29.28 12.28
N CYS A 89 1.12 28.86 13.37
CA CYS A 89 1.69 28.85 14.71
C CYS A 89 1.97 27.41 15.17
N VAL A 90 2.74 27.31 16.25
CA VAL A 90 2.85 26.11 17.06
C VAL A 90 2.43 26.43 18.50
N ARG A 91 1.96 25.43 19.23
CA ARG A 91 1.69 25.61 20.66
C ARG A 91 3.01 25.74 21.43
N ALA A 92 3.04 26.65 22.41
CA ALA A 92 4.22 26.91 23.23
C ALA A 92 4.62 25.71 24.11
N ASP A 93 3.68 24.80 24.37
CA ASP A 93 3.91 23.53 25.08
C ASP A 93 4.47 22.40 24.17
N GLY A 94 4.75 22.70 22.91
CA GLY A 94 5.30 21.72 21.96
C GLY A 94 4.34 20.64 21.50
N SER A 95 3.04 20.79 21.73
CA SER A 95 2.08 19.70 21.52
C SER A 95 1.52 19.62 20.08
N ALA A 96 1.41 20.75 19.34
CA ALA A 96 0.72 20.76 18.06
C ALA A 96 1.05 22.00 17.20
N ILE A 97 0.74 21.90 15.90
CA ILE A 97 0.61 23.02 14.96
C ILE A 97 -0.77 23.66 15.15
N ALA A 98 -0.87 24.96 15.02
CA ALA A 98 -2.11 25.72 15.18
C ALA A 98 -2.31 26.72 14.04
N PRO A 99 -3.56 27.07 13.67
CA PRO A 99 -3.83 28.11 12.70
C PRO A 99 -3.33 29.50 13.17
N ALA A 100 -3.08 30.41 12.23
CA ALA A 100 -2.90 31.84 12.51
C ALA A 100 -4.23 32.47 12.98
N PRO A 101 -4.17 33.62 13.74
CA PRO A 101 -2.99 34.37 14.13
C PRO A 101 -2.27 33.80 15.35
N CYS A 102 -0.96 34.06 15.46
CA CYS A 102 -0.13 33.63 16.60
C CYS A 102 -0.24 34.65 17.77
N ASP A 103 -1.42 34.78 18.33
CA ASP A 103 -1.72 35.76 19.38
C ASP A 103 -1.57 35.14 20.78
N GLY A 104 -0.95 35.90 21.67
CA GLY A 104 -0.78 35.55 23.08
C GLY A 104 0.41 34.62 23.36
N GLU A 105 0.59 34.27 24.64
CA GLU A 105 1.76 33.50 25.12
C GLU A 105 1.70 32.00 24.77
N ALA A 106 0.53 31.48 24.40
CA ALA A 106 0.31 30.06 24.12
C ALA A 106 0.66 29.64 22.69
N LEU A 107 0.83 30.58 21.76
CA LEU A 107 1.10 30.35 20.35
C LEU A 107 2.38 31.07 19.91
N ILE A 108 3.22 30.36 19.18
CA ILE A 108 4.51 30.83 18.68
C ILE A 108 4.52 30.65 17.17
N GLU A 109 5.04 31.64 16.42
CA GLU A 109 5.21 31.50 14.97
C GLU A 109 6.05 30.28 14.60
N ALA A 110 5.56 29.46 13.68
CA ALA A 110 6.28 28.29 13.21
C ALA A 110 7.51 28.65 12.35
N ASN A 111 7.48 29.81 11.65
CA ASN A 111 8.55 30.21 10.75
C ASN A 111 9.90 30.37 11.47
N GLY A 112 10.93 29.67 11.00
CA GLY A 112 12.28 29.73 11.54
C GLY A 112 12.46 29.13 12.95
N LEU A 113 11.47 28.40 13.46
CA LEU A 113 11.46 27.84 14.83
C LEU A 113 12.70 26.99 15.12
N ALA A 114 13.12 26.13 14.21
CA ALA A 114 14.30 25.28 14.39
C ALA A 114 15.58 26.02 14.79
N ARG A 115 15.71 27.30 14.37
CA ARG A 115 16.85 28.16 14.72
C ARG A 115 16.60 29.03 15.94
N ARG A 116 15.35 29.41 16.18
CA ARG A 116 14.99 30.30 17.29
C ARG A 116 14.86 29.56 18.62
N ASP A 117 14.28 28.37 18.56
CA ASP A 117 14.06 27.49 19.73
C ASP A 117 14.16 26.02 19.29
N SER A 118 15.37 25.49 19.34
CA SER A 118 15.64 24.11 18.94
C SER A 118 15.06 23.08 19.92
N ALA A 119 14.82 23.47 21.18
CA ALA A 119 14.23 22.59 22.18
C ALA A 119 12.73 22.37 21.88
N LEU A 120 11.99 23.46 21.72
CA LEU A 120 10.58 23.39 21.31
C LEU A 120 10.40 22.69 19.95
N TYR A 121 11.30 22.96 19.00
CA TYR A 121 11.27 22.25 17.71
C TYR A 121 11.45 20.73 17.87
N ALA A 122 12.34 20.27 18.75
CA ALA A 122 12.54 18.86 19.03
C ALA A 122 11.33 18.21 19.74
N GLU A 123 10.66 18.94 20.63
CA GLU A 123 9.41 18.50 21.28
C GLU A 123 8.29 18.33 20.25
N LEU A 124 8.12 19.27 19.33
CA LEU A 124 7.16 19.16 18.23
C LEU A 124 7.46 17.97 17.32
N LEU A 125 8.71 17.69 16.98
CA LEU A 125 9.04 16.49 16.19
C LEU A 125 8.59 15.20 16.91
N ASN A 126 8.72 15.15 18.23
CA ASN A 126 8.23 14.01 19.02
C ASN A 126 6.70 13.97 19.06
N ALA A 127 6.04 15.12 19.20
CA ALA A 127 4.59 15.19 19.25
C ALA A 127 3.91 14.83 17.93
N LEU A 128 4.56 15.13 16.79
CA LEU A 128 4.02 14.94 15.43
C LEU A 128 4.44 13.62 14.78
N SER A 129 5.18 12.76 15.47
CA SER A 129 5.62 11.45 14.93
C SER A 129 6.02 10.48 16.03
N MET A 130 6.32 9.26 15.64
CA MET A 130 6.81 8.19 16.53
C MET A 130 8.28 8.37 16.93
N ARG A 131 8.88 9.56 16.69
CA ARG A 131 10.22 9.87 17.14
C ARG A 131 10.33 9.77 18.66
N ASN A 132 11.31 9.01 19.14
CA ASN A 132 11.54 8.73 20.56
C ASN A 132 10.38 8.05 21.31
N THR A 133 9.33 7.63 20.63
CA THR A 133 8.31 6.78 21.24
C THR A 133 8.89 5.39 21.43
N PRO A 134 8.84 4.81 22.62
CA PRO A 134 9.29 3.46 22.84
C PRO A 134 8.49 2.48 22.01
N VAL A 135 9.16 1.75 21.14
CA VAL A 135 8.61 0.61 20.41
C VAL A 135 9.55 -0.57 20.59
N GLY A 136 9.02 -1.73 20.89
CA GLY A 136 9.89 -2.87 21.07
C GLY A 136 9.40 -3.87 22.13
N PRO A 137 10.11 -4.99 22.32
CA PRO A 137 9.75 -5.98 23.34
C PRO A 137 9.63 -5.35 24.72
N GLY A 138 8.46 -5.52 25.37
CA GLY A 138 8.18 -5.00 26.68
C GLY A 138 7.60 -3.59 26.73
N THR A 139 7.42 -2.90 25.60
CA THR A 139 6.63 -1.66 25.52
C THR A 139 5.15 -2.02 25.42
N PRO A 140 4.27 -1.41 26.23
CA PRO A 140 2.84 -1.60 26.04
C PRO A 140 2.38 -1.13 24.66
N PRO A 141 1.63 -1.93 23.89
CA PRO A 141 1.12 -1.52 22.58
C PRO A 141 0.29 -0.23 22.62
N VAL A 142 -0.43 -0.02 23.71
CA VAL A 142 -1.32 1.15 23.92
C VAL A 142 -0.58 2.49 23.83
N GLU A 143 0.67 2.57 24.31
CA GLU A 143 1.43 3.84 24.22
C GLU A 143 1.77 4.17 22.76
N GLY A 144 2.09 3.19 21.95
CA GLY A 144 2.35 3.37 20.51
C GLY A 144 1.08 3.74 19.76
N HIS A 145 0.01 2.99 19.95
CA HIS A 145 -1.30 3.18 19.37
C HIS A 145 -1.85 4.60 19.62
N ASP A 146 -2.01 4.98 20.88
CA ASP A 146 -2.63 6.26 21.24
C ASP A 146 -1.78 7.44 20.76
N HIS A 147 -0.45 7.34 20.87
CA HIS A 147 0.43 8.39 20.37
C HIS A 147 0.36 8.53 18.85
N PHE A 148 0.38 7.40 18.13
CA PHE A 148 0.29 7.38 16.66
C PHE A 148 -0.97 8.12 16.18
N PHE A 149 -2.13 7.70 16.62
CA PHE A 149 -3.39 8.31 16.18
C PHE A 149 -3.54 9.77 16.65
N ALA A 150 -3.01 10.12 17.82
CA ALA A 150 -3.04 11.50 18.30
C ALA A 150 -2.16 12.46 17.45
N THR A 151 -1.20 11.97 16.66
CA THR A 151 -0.38 12.84 15.80
C THR A 151 -1.20 13.56 14.75
N PHE A 152 -2.25 12.91 14.22
CA PHE A 152 -3.07 13.45 13.14
C PHE A 152 -3.79 14.74 13.53
N ASP A 153 -4.40 14.79 14.70
CA ASP A 153 -5.04 16.01 15.22
C ASP A 153 -4.02 17.15 15.43
N ARG A 154 -2.79 16.79 15.79
CA ARG A 154 -1.72 17.76 16.10
C ARG A 154 -1.16 18.46 14.86
N PHE A 155 -1.20 17.83 13.68
CA PHE A 155 -0.77 18.45 12.43
C PHE A 155 -1.93 18.70 11.44
N ALA A 156 -3.16 18.32 11.75
CA ALA A 156 -4.32 18.52 10.88
C ALA A 156 -4.42 19.94 10.27
N PRO A 157 -4.14 21.04 11.00
CA PRO A 157 -4.24 22.38 10.43
C PRO A 157 -3.36 22.58 9.19
N VAL A 158 -2.10 22.13 9.20
CA VAL A 158 -1.20 22.28 8.07
C VAL A 158 -1.52 21.28 6.95
N ALA A 159 -1.92 20.06 7.29
CA ALA A 159 -2.29 19.04 6.31
C ALA A 159 -3.51 19.48 5.49
N ALA A 160 -4.55 19.99 6.16
CA ALA A 160 -5.75 20.48 5.50
C ALA A 160 -5.51 21.75 4.65
N ALA A 161 -4.60 22.63 5.08
CA ALA A 161 -4.33 23.89 4.37
C ALA A 161 -3.35 23.76 3.19
N SER A 162 -2.55 22.69 3.13
CA SER A 162 -1.45 22.56 2.16
C SER A 162 -1.37 21.20 1.47
N PRO A 163 -2.48 20.63 0.94
CA PRO A 163 -2.48 19.27 0.36
C PRO A 163 -1.51 19.13 -0.82
N GLY A 164 -1.31 20.17 -1.63
CA GLY A 164 -0.34 20.14 -2.72
C GLY A 164 1.12 20.09 -2.24
N ALA A 165 1.42 20.69 -1.08
CA ALA A 165 2.73 20.55 -0.46
C ALA A 165 2.99 19.12 0.02
N LEU A 166 1.97 18.49 0.62
CA LEU A 166 2.04 17.11 1.05
C LEU A 166 2.26 16.17 -0.15
N LEU A 167 1.49 16.36 -1.22
CA LEU A 167 1.62 15.56 -2.44
C LEU A 167 3.00 15.73 -3.09
N SER A 168 3.54 16.93 -3.13
CA SER A 168 4.89 17.16 -3.66
C SER A 168 5.97 16.44 -2.84
N ALA A 169 5.84 16.46 -1.50
CA ALA A 169 6.75 15.75 -0.61
C ALA A 169 6.63 14.22 -0.79
N SER A 170 5.43 13.68 -0.88
CA SER A 170 5.17 12.25 -1.11
C SER A 170 5.79 11.75 -2.41
N ARG A 171 5.61 12.50 -3.51
CA ARG A 171 6.23 12.17 -4.82
C ARG A 171 7.75 12.16 -4.75
N GLN A 172 8.34 13.10 -4.02
CA GLN A 172 9.80 13.18 -3.85
C GLN A 172 10.35 11.99 -3.03
N LEU A 173 9.66 11.61 -1.96
CA LEU A 173 10.00 10.44 -1.15
C LEU A 173 9.88 9.14 -1.97
N ALA A 174 8.81 9.01 -2.74
CA ALA A 174 8.61 7.86 -3.63
C ALA A 174 9.73 7.72 -4.67
N ALA A 175 10.14 8.82 -5.30
CA ALA A 175 11.25 8.81 -6.24
C ALA A 175 12.58 8.39 -5.57
N GLN A 176 12.83 8.81 -4.31
CA GLN A 176 14.01 8.42 -3.53
C GLN A 176 14.01 6.91 -3.19
N ASP A 177 12.84 6.32 -3.03
CA ASP A 177 12.65 4.88 -2.81
C ASP A 177 12.58 4.05 -4.11
N HIS A 178 12.81 4.67 -5.26
CA HIS A 178 12.71 4.02 -6.58
C HIS A 178 11.32 3.43 -6.87
N LEU A 179 10.28 4.17 -6.50
CA LEU A 179 8.90 3.91 -6.88
C LEU A 179 8.57 4.66 -8.18
N ASN A 180 7.75 4.06 -9.02
CA ASN A 180 7.17 4.72 -10.19
C ASN A 180 5.65 4.96 -10.03
N TYR A 181 5.06 4.50 -8.91
CA TYR A 181 3.63 4.62 -8.64
C TYR A 181 3.33 4.84 -7.16
N LEU A 182 2.37 5.73 -6.88
CA LEU A 182 1.72 5.88 -5.59
C LEU A 182 0.22 5.75 -5.75
N GLU A 183 -0.41 4.95 -4.90
CA GLU A 183 -1.86 4.92 -4.73
C GLU A 183 -2.17 5.44 -3.32
N SER A 184 -2.50 6.73 -3.25
CA SER A 184 -2.53 7.47 -1.99
C SER A 184 -3.96 7.64 -1.48
N ILE A 185 -4.18 7.32 -0.22
CA ILE A 185 -5.45 7.48 0.49
C ILE A 185 -5.61 8.96 0.83
N SER A 186 -6.55 9.65 0.17
CA SER A 186 -6.76 11.09 0.32
C SER A 186 -8.15 11.52 -0.14
N ASN A 187 -8.74 12.42 0.63
CA ASN A 187 -10.01 13.08 0.29
C ASN A 187 -9.83 14.58 0.12
N PRO A 188 -10.52 15.21 -0.83
CA PRO A 188 -10.78 16.64 -0.80
C PRO A 188 -11.76 17.01 0.33
N GLY A 189 -11.72 18.26 0.78
CA GLY A 189 -12.57 18.78 1.85
C GLY A 189 -14.07 18.60 1.59
N ALA A 190 -14.48 18.71 0.32
CA ALA A 190 -15.86 18.51 -0.12
C ALA A 190 -16.44 17.14 0.26
N VAL A 191 -15.64 16.07 0.33
CA VAL A 191 -16.10 14.73 0.79
C VAL A 191 -16.52 14.78 2.25
N HIS A 192 -15.69 15.38 3.09
CA HIS A 192 -15.99 15.53 4.52
C HIS A 192 -17.17 16.46 4.78
N ALA A 193 -17.27 17.55 4.00
CA ALA A 193 -18.39 18.48 4.07
C ALA A 193 -19.72 17.79 3.70
N PHE A 194 -19.71 16.92 2.68
CA PHE A 194 -20.88 16.13 2.30
C PHE A 194 -21.28 15.13 3.39
N GLY A 195 -20.31 14.45 4.01
CA GLY A 195 -20.56 13.57 5.15
C GLY A 195 -21.21 14.32 6.33
N ALA A 196 -20.70 15.49 6.68
CA ALA A 196 -21.29 16.34 7.72
C ALA A 196 -22.72 16.80 7.37
N MET A 197 -22.96 17.15 6.12
CA MET A 197 -24.29 17.48 5.62
C MET A 197 -25.24 16.26 5.69
N ALA A 198 -24.80 15.08 5.29
CA ALA A 198 -25.58 13.84 5.38
C ALA A 198 -25.99 13.55 6.84
N GLN A 199 -25.05 13.68 7.79
CA GLN A 199 -25.34 13.54 9.21
C GLN A 199 -26.38 14.54 9.72
N SER A 200 -26.38 15.77 9.23
CA SER A 200 -27.34 16.81 9.64
C SER A 200 -28.79 16.54 9.21
N ARG A 201 -29.00 15.62 8.27
CA ARG A 201 -30.34 15.30 7.74
C ARG A 201 -31.14 14.35 8.63
N ASN A 202 -30.53 13.79 9.67
CA ASN A 202 -31.17 12.88 10.61
C ASN A 202 -31.92 11.71 9.93
N LEU A 203 -31.29 11.12 8.90
CA LEU A 203 -31.80 9.97 8.16
C LEU A 203 -31.52 8.69 8.94
N ASP A 204 -32.34 7.65 8.68
CA ASP A 204 -32.12 6.31 9.23
C ASP A 204 -30.95 5.62 8.49
N ALA A 205 -29.92 5.27 9.21
CA ALA A 205 -28.74 4.59 8.67
C ALA A 205 -28.97 3.11 8.34
N ASP A 206 -30.09 2.54 8.75
CA ASP A 206 -30.48 1.17 8.40
C ASP A 206 -31.36 1.14 7.13
N ASP A 207 -31.90 2.29 6.67
CA ASP A 207 -32.59 2.43 5.37
C ASP A 207 -31.69 3.16 4.35
N LEU A 208 -30.69 2.43 3.84
CA LEU A 208 -29.71 2.96 2.89
C LEU A 208 -30.34 3.44 1.57
N GLU A 209 -31.46 2.84 1.15
CA GLU A 209 -32.17 3.25 -0.07
C GLU A 209 -32.83 4.63 0.09
N ALA A 210 -33.57 4.84 1.19
CA ALA A 210 -34.15 6.14 1.48
C ALA A 210 -33.08 7.21 1.71
N ALA A 211 -31.98 6.86 2.41
CA ALA A 211 -30.84 7.75 2.59
C ALA A 211 -30.19 8.15 1.24
N TRP A 212 -29.97 7.18 0.35
CA TRP A 212 -29.46 7.44 -1.00
C TRP A 212 -30.37 8.41 -1.77
N GLN A 213 -31.66 8.15 -1.81
CA GLN A 213 -32.62 9.00 -2.54
C GLN A 213 -32.66 10.44 -1.99
N ALA A 214 -32.50 10.61 -0.68
CA ALA A 214 -32.48 11.92 -0.04
C ALA A 214 -31.18 12.71 -0.30
N LEU A 215 -30.04 12.02 -0.45
CA LEU A 215 -28.71 12.64 -0.53
C LEU A 215 -28.20 12.77 -1.96
N SER A 216 -28.47 11.80 -2.85
CA SER A 216 -27.90 11.77 -4.20
C SER A 216 -28.20 13.03 -5.06
N PRO A 217 -29.34 13.73 -4.95
CA PRO A 217 -29.56 14.96 -5.72
C PRO A 217 -28.59 16.11 -5.41
N GLN A 218 -27.81 15.98 -4.32
CA GLN A 218 -26.87 17.03 -3.88
C GLN A 218 -25.40 16.66 -4.20
N MET A 219 -25.15 15.45 -4.71
CA MET A 219 -23.80 14.96 -5.00
C MET A 219 -23.10 15.75 -6.10
N ASP A 220 -23.82 16.11 -7.18
CA ASP A 220 -23.22 16.78 -8.34
C ASP A 220 -22.45 18.05 -7.98
N HIS A 221 -23.03 18.90 -7.13
CA HIS A 221 -22.36 20.12 -6.68
C HIS A 221 -21.09 19.81 -5.87
N SER A 222 -21.18 18.88 -4.94
CA SER A 222 -20.02 18.47 -4.10
C SER A 222 -18.95 17.78 -4.93
N LEU A 223 -19.34 17.04 -5.98
CA LEU A 223 -18.40 16.39 -6.90
C LEU A 223 -17.60 17.42 -7.72
N VAL A 224 -18.26 18.47 -8.20
CA VAL A 224 -17.56 19.57 -8.90
C VAL A 224 -16.54 20.23 -7.98
N GLU A 225 -16.91 20.51 -6.73
CA GLU A 225 -16.01 21.12 -5.75
C GLU A 225 -14.85 20.18 -5.40
N ALA A 226 -15.12 18.90 -5.15
CA ALA A 226 -14.10 17.90 -4.87
C ALA A 226 -13.06 17.78 -5.99
N ARG A 227 -13.50 17.81 -7.24
CA ARG A 227 -12.60 17.79 -8.41
C ARG A 227 -11.77 19.06 -8.51
N ARG A 228 -12.36 20.22 -8.25
CA ARG A 228 -11.64 21.51 -8.22
C ARG A 228 -10.51 21.49 -7.15
N GLU A 229 -10.81 21.04 -5.93
CA GLU A 229 -9.82 20.92 -4.86
C GLU A 229 -8.70 19.95 -5.24
N THR A 230 -9.05 18.84 -5.90
CA THR A 230 -8.07 17.87 -6.41
C THR A 230 -7.19 18.48 -7.51
N ASP A 231 -7.76 19.25 -8.44
CA ASP A 231 -7.00 19.96 -9.48
C ASP A 231 -5.99 20.92 -8.85
N GLU A 232 -6.41 21.69 -7.85
CA GLU A 232 -5.54 22.63 -7.13
C GLU A 232 -4.38 21.92 -6.41
N MET A 233 -4.67 20.77 -5.77
CA MET A 233 -3.64 19.95 -5.10
C MET A 233 -2.58 19.46 -6.09
N PHE A 234 -2.97 18.92 -7.23
CA PHE A 234 -2.02 18.43 -8.24
C PHE A 234 -1.23 19.57 -8.89
N LEU A 235 -1.89 20.66 -9.28
CA LEU A 235 -1.24 21.84 -9.85
C LEU A 235 -0.22 22.46 -8.88
N GLU A 236 -0.54 22.52 -7.60
CA GLU A 236 0.40 23.02 -6.59
C GLU A 236 1.61 22.07 -6.43
N ALA A 237 1.38 20.75 -6.41
CA ALA A 237 2.45 19.75 -6.33
C ALA A 237 3.38 19.86 -7.55
N ASP A 238 2.85 19.96 -8.77
CA ASP A 238 3.63 20.11 -10.00
C ASP A 238 4.45 21.40 -10.01
N ARG A 239 3.86 22.51 -9.57
CA ARG A 239 4.59 23.79 -9.43
C ARG A 239 5.75 23.69 -8.45
N ARG A 240 5.56 23.02 -7.31
CA ARG A 240 6.59 22.84 -6.28
C ARG A 240 7.74 21.96 -6.75
N LEU A 241 7.44 20.94 -7.55
CA LEU A 241 8.42 20.03 -8.14
C LEU A 241 9.06 20.59 -9.42
N GLY A 242 8.52 21.67 -9.98
CA GLY A 242 8.99 22.26 -11.23
C GLY A 242 8.79 21.34 -12.43
N CYS A 243 7.69 20.60 -12.48
CA CYS A 243 7.48 19.53 -13.49
C CYS A 243 7.46 20.05 -14.94
N ASP A 244 7.12 21.31 -15.16
CA ASP A 244 7.14 21.96 -16.49
C ASP A 244 8.50 22.58 -16.84
N SER A 245 9.52 22.42 -16.01
CA SER A 245 10.84 23.05 -16.20
C SER A 245 11.90 22.06 -16.65
N ALA A 246 13.01 22.58 -17.18
CA ALA A 246 14.19 21.77 -17.52
C ALA A 246 14.89 21.16 -16.30
N GLU A 247 14.60 21.65 -15.09
CA GLU A 247 15.14 21.20 -13.81
C GLU A 247 14.06 20.47 -12.97
N ALA A 248 13.14 19.77 -13.65
CA ALA A 248 12.08 19.01 -12.99
C ALA A 248 12.64 18.02 -11.94
N ALA A 249 12.05 18.04 -10.75
CA ALA A 249 12.46 17.13 -9.69
C ALA A 249 12.06 15.67 -10.02
N PRO A 250 12.81 14.64 -9.54
CA PRO A 250 12.51 13.24 -9.83
C PRO A 250 11.10 12.81 -9.44
N GLY A 251 10.47 13.46 -8.46
CA GLY A 251 9.08 13.22 -8.10
C GLY A 251 8.07 13.47 -9.23
N CYS A 252 8.45 14.22 -10.26
CA CYS A 252 7.59 14.45 -11.44
C CYS A 252 7.32 13.18 -12.24
N ASP A 253 8.23 12.21 -12.21
CA ASP A 253 8.10 10.93 -12.93
C ASP A 253 7.24 9.90 -12.18
N VAL A 254 6.87 10.18 -10.93
CA VAL A 254 6.02 9.28 -10.14
C VAL A 254 4.56 9.49 -10.51
N THR A 255 3.93 8.44 -11.04
CA THR A 255 2.49 8.44 -11.31
C THR A 255 1.72 8.33 -9.98
N VAL A 256 0.74 9.21 -9.77
CA VAL A 256 -0.10 9.19 -8.57
C VAL A 256 -1.54 8.90 -8.93
N ARG A 257 -2.17 8.03 -8.14
CA ARG A 257 -3.62 7.82 -8.08
C ARG A 257 -4.08 7.91 -6.63
N LEU A 258 -5.37 8.12 -6.44
CA LEU A 258 -5.97 8.36 -5.14
C LEU A 258 -7.02 7.30 -4.83
N GLN A 259 -7.15 6.97 -3.54
CA GLN A 259 -8.30 6.27 -3.01
C GLN A 259 -9.13 7.26 -2.18
N GLY A 260 -10.41 7.39 -2.51
CA GLY A 260 -11.36 8.10 -1.64
C GLY A 260 -11.66 7.25 -0.39
N PHE A 261 -12.03 7.87 0.73
CA PHE A 261 -12.24 7.12 1.96
C PHE A 261 -13.37 7.69 2.84
N ALA A 262 -13.84 6.88 3.79
CA ALA A 262 -14.64 7.32 4.91
C ALA A 262 -13.91 7.11 6.24
N VAL A 263 -14.21 7.97 7.22
CA VAL A 263 -13.67 7.90 8.59
C VAL A 263 -14.63 7.10 9.46
N ARG A 264 -14.29 5.83 9.74
CA ARG A 264 -15.18 4.85 10.41
C ARG A 264 -15.57 5.19 11.86
N THR A 265 -14.85 6.12 12.48
CA THR A 265 -15.14 6.59 13.86
C THR A 265 -16.19 7.69 13.92
N GLN A 266 -16.73 8.12 12.79
CA GLN A 266 -17.79 9.12 12.71
C GLN A 266 -19.19 8.47 12.78
N PRO A 267 -20.25 9.29 13.06
CA PRO A 267 -21.62 8.78 13.05
C PRO A 267 -22.00 8.14 11.71
N PRO A 268 -22.86 7.10 11.70
CA PRO A 268 -23.14 6.28 10.51
C PRO A 268 -23.51 7.07 9.26
N MET A 269 -24.35 8.11 9.37
CA MET A 269 -24.74 8.91 8.20
C MET A 269 -23.61 9.80 7.66
N ALA A 270 -22.66 10.21 8.52
CA ALA A 270 -21.45 10.89 8.05
C ALA A 270 -20.57 9.92 7.24
N VAL A 271 -20.39 8.69 7.74
CA VAL A 271 -19.66 7.62 7.04
C VAL A 271 -20.33 7.32 5.69
N PHE A 272 -21.66 7.12 5.68
CA PHE A 272 -22.38 6.85 4.44
C PHE A 272 -22.24 7.98 3.41
N GLY A 273 -22.37 9.24 3.85
CA GLY A 273 -22.17 10.40 2.97
C GLY A 273 -20.75 10.49 2.39
N GLN A 274 -19.72 10.22 3.20
CA GLN A 274 -18.33 10.17 2.73
C GLN A 274 -18.14 9.04 1.72
N LEU A 275 -18.66 7.83 1.98
CA LEU A 275 -18.60 6.71 1.04
C LEU A 275 -19.32 7.04 -0.27
N MET A 276 -20.52 7.65 -0.23
CA MET A 276 -21.23 8.06 -1.44
C MET A 276 -20.36 8.96 -2.33
N MET A 277 -19.68 9.93 -1.73
CA MET A 277 -18.79 10.84 -2.47
C MET A 277 -17.50 10.15 -2.94
N ALA A 278 -16.91 9.26 -2.14
CA ALA A 278 -15.72 8.51 -2.52
C ALA A 278 -15.97 7.62 -3.75
N PHE A 279 -17.10 6.90 -3.77
CA PHE A 279 -17.50 6.10 -4.93
C PHE A 279 -17.80 6.97 -6.16
N ALA A 280 -18.51 8.09 -5.98
CA ALA A 280 -18.79 9.00 -7.10
C ALA A 280 -17.53 9.64 -7.69
N LEU A 281 -16.54 9.96 -6.85
CA LEU A 281 -15.23 10.44 -7.31
C LEU A 281 -14.48 9.36 -8.09
N ALA A 282 -14.46 8.13 -7.60
CA ALA A 282 -13.77 7.03 -8.26
C ALA A 282 -14.43 6.67 -9.62
N ASP A 283 -15.74 6.86 -9.76
CA ASP A 283 -16.48 6.67 -11.01
C ASP A 283 -16.24 7.81 -12.00
N ALA A 284 -16.11 9.06 -11.51
CA ALA A 284 -16.14 10.26 -12.36
C ALA A 284 -14.76 10.89 -12.65
N ASP A 285 -13.72 10.61 -11.83
CA ASP A 285 -12.40 11.22 -11.95
C ASP A 285 -11.31 10.13 -12.02
N PRO A 286 -10.58 9.99 -13.14
CA PRO A 286 -9.59 8.92 -13.34
C PRO A 286 -8.39 8.99 -12.37
N ARG A 287 -8.26 10.05 -11.59
CA ARG A 287 -7.25 10.13 -10.52
C ARG A 287 -7.66 9.32 -9.29
N TYR A 288 -8.96 9.12 -9.07
CA TYR A 288 -9.49 8.26 -8.01
C TYR A 288 -9.73 6.86 -8.56
N VAL A 289 -9.06 5.89 -8.01
CA VAL A 289 -9.06 4.52 -8.56
C VAL A 289 -9.70 3.49 -7.63
N GLY A 290 -10.13 3.88 -6.44
CA GLY A 290 -10.78 2.99 -5.48
C GLY A 290 -11.27 3.69 -4.23
N VAL A 291 -11.86 2.91 -3.33
CA VAL A 291 -12.45 3.38 -2.08
C VAL A 291 -11.89 2.60 -0.89
N ASN A 292 -11.70 3.31 0.23
CA ASN A 292 -11.17 2.77 1.49
C ASN A 292 -12.04 3.20 2.69
N ILE A 293 -11.74 2.66 3.86
CA ILE A 293 -12.25 3.10 5.16
C ILE A 293 -11.08 3.21 6.12
N VAL A 294 -10.98 4.31 6.87
CA VAL A 294 -9.79 4.63 7.68
C VAL A 294 -10.16 4.98 9.12
N ALA A 295 -9.16 5.27 9.93
CA ALA A 295 -9.19 5.54 11.38
C ALA A 295 -9.17 4.26 12.23
N PRO A 296 -8.88 4.36 13.58
CA PRO A 296 -8.70 3.19 14.43
C PRO A 296 -9.84 2.18 14.34
N GLU A 297 -9.51 0.93 14.00
CA GLU A 297 -10.50 -0.15 13.87
C GLU A 297 -11.05 -0.59 15.23
N ASP A 298 -10.22 -0.52 16.26
CA ASP A 298 -10.56 -0.83 17.67
C ASP A 298 -11.41 0.24 18.35
N ASN A 299 -11.65 1.39 17.69
CA ASN A 299 -12.49 2.45 18.27
C ASN A 299 -13.91 1.92 18.53
N PRO A 300 -14.52 2.19 19.71
CA PRO A 300 -15.83 1.65 20.05
C PRO A 300 -16.94 1.95 19.04
N VAL A 301 -16.88 3.10 18.34
CA VAL A 301 -17.85 3.41 17.26
C VAL A 301 -17.58 2.54 16.04
N ALA A 302 -16.32 2.40 15.65
CA ALA A 302 -15.94 1.57 14.50
C ALA A 302 -16.30 0.09 14.69
N LEU A 303 -16.06 -0.47 15.89
CA LEU A 303 -16.46 -1.84 16.26
C LEU A 303 -17.99 -2.01 16.24
N ALA A 304 -18.73 -1.10 16.88
CA ALA A 304 -20.19 -1.19 16.95
C ALA A 304 -20.87 -1.08 15.59
N ASP A 305 -20.31 -0.32 14.65
CA ASP A 305 -20.88 -0.06 13.34
C ASP A 305 -20.20 -0.85 12.22
N TYR A 306 -19.28 -1.79 12.52
CA TYR A 306 -18.51 -2.50 11.51
C TYR A 306 -19.40 -3.22 10.48
N ASP A 307 -20.40 -3.96 10.93
CA ASP A 307 -21.36 -4.66 10.07
C ASP A 307 -22.12 -3.68 9.17
N ARG A 308 -22.53 -2.54 9.73
CA ARG A 308 -23.22 -1.47 8.99
C ARG A 308 -22.31 -0.87 7.93
N HIS A 309 -21.04 -0.61 8.25
CA HIS A 309 -20.06 -0.10 7.28
C HIS A 309 -19.87 -1.06 6.11
N MET A 310 -19.76 -2.38 6.37
CA MET A 310 -19.65 -3.39 5.30
C MET A 310 -20.92 -3.44 4.43
N GLN A 311 -22.11 -3.26 5.02
CA GLN A 311 -23.38 -3.17 4.28
C GLN A 311 -23.48 -1.89 3.44
N MET A 312 -22.99 -0.74 3.94
CA MET A 312 -22.91 0.52 3.17
C MET A 312 -22.00 0.36 1.96
N LEU A 313 -20.82 -0.25 2.12
CA LEU A 313 -19.88 -0.54 1.04
C LEU A 313 -20.53 -1.48 0.00
N ALA A 314 -21.13 -2.59 0.44
CA ALA A 314 -21.83 -3.53 -0.44
C ALA A 314 -23.01 -2.89 -1.19
N PHE A 315 -23.73 -1.95 -0.55
CA PHE A 315 -24.81 -1.21 -1.15
C PHE A 315 -24.31 -0.28 -2.28
N LEU A 316 -23.19 0.40 -2.05
CA LEU A 316 -22.59 1.32 -3.01
C LEU A 316 -21.88 0.59 -4.14
N SER A 317 -21.20 -0.53 -3.87
CA SER A 317 -20.57 -1.37 -4.91
C SER A 317 -21.57 -1.90 -5.94
N LYS A 318 -22.83 -2.13 -5.55
CA LYS A 318 -23.90 -2.49 -6.51
C LYS A 318 -24.27 -1.35 -7.45
N ARG A 319 -24.05 -0.08 -7.04
CA ARG A 319 -24.32 1.11 -7.84
C ARG A 319 -23.14 1.55 -8.68
N TYR A 320 -21.96 1.25 -8.22
CA TYR A 320 -20.67 1.57 -8.85
C TYR A 320 -19.84 0.28 -9.01
N PRO A 321 -20.27 -0.66 -9.87
CA PRO A 321 -19.66 -2.00 -9.95
C PRO A 321 -18.20 -1.99 -10.45
N GLU A 322 -17.77 -0.92 -11.09
CA GLU A 322 -16.38 -0.79 -11.58
C GLU A 322 -15.44 -0.15 -10.55
N VAL A 323 -15.96 0.30 -9.41
CA VAL A 323 -15.15 0.93 -8.36
C VAL A 323 -14.65 -0.12 -7.37
N PRO A 324 -13.35 -0.41 -7.34
CA PRO A 324 -12.79 -1.42 -6.46
C PRO A 324 -12.58 -0.90 -5.03
N LEU A 325 -12.45 -1.84 -4.10
CA LEU A 325 -12.27 -1.58 -2.68
C LEU A 325 -10.92 -2.11 -2.17
N ALA A 326 -10.18 -1.23 -1.46
CA ALA A 326 -9.05 -1.59 -0.63
C ALA A 326 -9.37 -1.16 0.80
N LEU A 327 -9.63 -2.11 1.69
CA LEU A 327 -10.18 -1.79 3.00
C LEU A 327 -9.19 -2.10 4.12
N HIS A 328 -9.02 -1.15 5.06
CA HIS A 328 -8.39 -1.46 6.34
C HIS A 328 -9.27 -2.46 7.09
N ALA A 329 -8.76 -3.67 7.30
CA ALA A 329 -9.44 -4.71 8.05
C ALA A 329 -8.43 -5.62 8.76
N GLY A 330 -8.77 -6.01 9.99
CA GLY A 330 -7.92 -6.84 10.81
C GLY A 330 -6.69 -6.14 11.37
N GLU A 331 -6.73 -4.82 11.51
CA GLU A 331 -5.71 -4.06 12.25
C GLU A 331 -6.01 -4.13 13.76
N LEU A 332 -6.12 -5.34 14.26
CA LEU A 332 -6.59 -5.65 15.60
C LEU A 332 -5.70 -6.68 16.31
N THR A 333 -5.70 -6.63 17.64
CA THR A 333 -5.06 -7.63 18.51
C THR A 333 -5.86 -7.85 19.79
N LEU A 334 -5.60 -8.97 20.49
CA LEU A 334 -6.14 -9.23 21.83
C LEU A 334 -5.76 -8.17 22.87
N GLY A 335 -4.73 -7.37 22.60
CA GLY A 335 -4.32 -6.27 23.46
C GLY A 335 -5.25 -5.06 23.40
N LEU A 336 -6.00 -4.91 22.31
CA LEU A 336 -6.87 -3.77 22.04
C LEU A 336 -8.34 -4.12 22.17
N VAL A 337 -8.76 -5.32 21.72
CA VAL A 337 -10.17 -5.71 21.62
C VAL A 337 -10.43 -7.08 22.23
N PRO A 338 -11.68 -7.38 22.66
CA PRO A 338 -12.05 -8.71 23.10
C PRO A 338 -12.06 -9.72 21.97
N PRO A 339 -11.91 -11.04 22.26
CA PRO A 339 -11.74 -12.09 21.24
C PRO A 339 -12.87 -12.20 20.21
N PHE A 340 -14.06 -11.72 20.50
CA PHE A 340 -15.18 -11.79 19.56
C PHE A 340 -15.08 -10.78 18.43
N GLU A 341 -14.36 -9.66 18.62
CA GLU A 341 -14.10 -8.65 17.58
C GLU A 341 -13.02 -9.09 16.58
N LEU A 342 -12.22 -10.11 16.90
CA LEU A 342 -11.16 -10.62 16.01
C LEU A 342 -11.66 -11.69 15.03
N ARG A 343 -12.96 -12.01 15.00
CA ARG A 343 -13.43 -13.27 14.37
C ARG A 343 -13.77 -13.15 12.90
N ASP A 344 -14.12 -11.97 12.41
CA ASP A 344 -14.79 -11.87 11.12
C ASP A 344 -14.64 -10.52 10.40
N HIS A 345 -13.78 -9.64 10.83
CA HIS A 345 -13.58 -8.33 10.19
C HIS A 345 -13.00 -8.49 8.77
N ILE A 346 -11.91 -9.23 8.62
CA ILE A 346 -11.31 -9.51 7.29
C ILE A 346 -12.33 -10.26 6.42
N ARG A 347 -12.99 -11.27 6.98
CA ARG A 347 -14.02 -12.02 6.25
C ARG A 347 -15.15 -11.14 5.74
N LYS A 348 -15.69 -10.26 6.57
CA LYS A 348 -16.77 -9.34 6.19
C LYS A 348 -16.32 -8.33 5.13
N ALA A 349 -15.08 -7.85 5.23
CA ALA A 349 -14.49 -6.99 4.20
C ALA A 349 -14.41 -7.71 2.85
N VAL A 350 -13.99 -8.97 2.82
CA VAL A 350 -13.89 -9.78 1.60
C VAL A 350 -15.27 -10.24 1.11
N GLU A 351 -16.05 -10.92 1.97
CA GLU A 351 -17.26 -11.65 1.54
C GLU A 351 -18.50 -10.75 1.48
N ILE A 352 -18.59 -9.66 2.28
CA ILE A 352 -19.76 -8.76 2.30
C ILE A 352 -19.49 -7.50 1.48
N ALA A 353 -18.41 -6.77 1.79
CA ALA A 353 -18.09 -5.54 1.07
C ALA A 353 -17.51 -5.81 -0.33
N GLY A 354 -16.85 -6.95 -0.55
CA GLY A 354 -16.24 -7.33 -1.82
C GLY A 354 -14.88 -6.68 -2.02
N ALA A 355 -14.09 -6.53 -0.96
CA ALA A 355 -12.75 -5.95 -1.04
C ALA A 355 -11.81 -6.78 -1.90
N GLN A 356 -11.13 -6.15 -2.86
CA GLN A 356 -10.09 -6.75 -3.68
C GLN A 356 -8.71 -6.68 -3.01
N ARG A 357 -8.54 -5.80 -2.02
CA ARG A 357 -7.34 -5.70 -1.20
C ARG A 357 -7.72 -5.47 0.26
N ILE A 358 -6.88 -6.01 1.14
CA ILE A 358 -7.00 -5.85 2.59
C ILE A 358 -5.75 -5.11 3.10
N GLY A 359 -5.94 -3.96 3.69
CA GLY A 359 -4.90 -3.26 4.45
C GLY A 359 -4.67 -3.95 5.79
N HIS A 360 -3.41 -4.20 6.15
CA HIS A 360 -2.92 -4.84 7.38
C HIS A 360 -3.22 -6.33 7.52
N GLY A 361 -4.48 -6.74 7.75
CA GLY A 361 -4.86 -8.14 7.90
C GLY A 361 -4.15 -8.88 9.04
N VAL A 362 -3.83 -8.19 10.14
CA VAL A 362 -2.94 -8.73 11.19
C VAL A 362 -3.58 -9.84 11.99
N ASP A 363 -4.88 -9.77 12.23
CA ASP A 363 -5.60 -10.73 13.08
C ASP A 363 -6.11 -11.98 12.36
N ILE A 364 -5.72 -12.21 11.10
CA ILE A 364 -6.17 -13.35 10.27
C ILE A 364 -6.16 -14.70 11.01
N ALA A 365 -5.20 -14.92 11.91
CA ALA A 365 -5.11 -16.16 12.66
C ALA A 365 -6.22 -16.31 13.71
N HIS A 366 -6.92 -15.24 14.05
CA HIS A 366 -8.07 -15.22 14.96
C HIS A 366 -9.42 -15.33 14.24
N GLU A 367 -9.41 -15.14 12.92
CA GLU A 367 -10.61 -15.24 12.09
C GLU A 367 -11.30 -16.60 12.20
N GLN A 368 -12.63 -16.59 12.25
CA GLN A 368 -13.40 -17.82 12.24
C GLN A 368 -13.17 -18.58 10.94
N ASN A 369 -12.65 -19.82 11.07
CA ASN A 369 -12.27 -20.62 9.91
C ASN A 369 -11.22 -19.94 8.99
N ALA A 370 -10.16 -19.38 9.59
CA ALA A 370 -9.06 -18.72 8.90
C ALA A 370 -8.48 -19.49 7.70
N PRO A 371 -8.29 -20.84 7.75
CA PRO A 371 -7.79 -21.59 6.58
C PRO A 371 -8.67 -21.47 5.34
N GLN A 372 -9.99 -21.44 5.50
CA GLN A 372 -10.92 -21.26 4.38
C GLN A 372 -10.85 -19.83 3.84
N LEU A 373 -10.77 -18.83 4.71
CA LEU A 373 -10.64 -17.43 4.29
C LEU A 373 -9.33 -17.20 3.51
N LEU A 374 -8.22 -17.74 4.00
CA LEU A 374 -6.94 -17.71 3.30
C LEU A 374 -7.03 -18.35 1.91
N GLN A 375 -7.71 -19.49 1.79
CA GLN A 375 -7.93 -20.15 0.50
C GLN A 375 -8.78 -19.28 -0.44
N THR A 376 -9.88 -18.69 0.08
CA THR A 376 -10.72 -17.76 -0.70
C THR A 376 -9.89 -16.57 -1.20
N MET A 377 -9.10 -15.92 -0.32
CA MET A 377 -8.25 -14.79 -0.70
C MET A 377 -7.21 -15.17 -1.76
N ALA A 378 -6.63 -16.37 -1.66
CA ALA A 378 -5.66 -16.86 -2.65
C ALA A 378 -6.32 -17.16 -4.02
N ASP A 379 -7.48 -17.82 -4.01
CA ASP A 379 -8.19 -18.23 -5.23
C ASP A 379 -8.79 -17.02 -5.98
N GLU A 380 -9.30 -16.03 -5.25
CA GLU A 380 -9.89 -14.81 -5.79
C GLU A 380 -8.84 -13.72 -6.06
N GLY A 381 -7.61 -13.90 -5.58
CA GLY A 381 -6.52 -12.93 -5.76
C GLY A 381 -6.69 -11.67 -4.90
N VAL A 382 -7.32 -11.78 -3.73
CA VAL A 382 -7.42 -10.68 -2.76
C VAL A 382 -6.03 -10.44 -2.15
N ALA A 383 -5.40 -9.32 -2.49
CA ALA A 383 -4.05 -9.01 -2.03
C ALA A 383 -4.05 -8.42 -0.60
N VAL A 384 -2.98 -8.69 0.16
CA VAL A 384 -2.78 -8.08 1.47
C VAL A 384 -1.65 -7.05 1.41
N GLU A 385 -1.95 -5.86 1.90
CA GLU A 385 -1.05 -4.71 2.01
C GLU A 385 -0.36 -4.77 3.37
N ILE A 386 0.91 -5.18 3.36
CA ILE A 386 1.72 -5.46 4.54
C ILE A 386 2.46 -4.20 4.99
N ASN A 387 2.14 -3.70 6.17
CA ASN A 387 2.66 -2.49 6.79
C ASN A 387 3.44 -2.85 8.06
N LEU A 388 4.63 -3.47 7.94
CA LEU A 388 5.37 -4.10 9.05
C LEU A 388 5.68 -3.13 10.19
N THR A 389 6.09 -1.90 9.86
CA THR A 389 6.43 -0.91 10.88
C THR A 389 5.19 -0.32 11.53
N SER A 390 4.14 -0.03 10.77
CA SER A 390 2.87 0.41 11.33
C SER A 390 2.28 -0.61 12.30
N ASN A 391 2.25 -1.89 11.90
CA ASN A 391 1.74 -2.96 12.76
C ASN A 391 2.59 -3.18 14.03
N ASP A 392 3.90 -2.91 13.95
CA ASP A 392 4.77 -2.90 15.14
C ASP A 392 4.44 -1.72 16.07
N VAL A 393 4.31 -0.52 15.51
CA VAL A 393 4.08 0.72 16.26
C VAL A 393 2.69 0.75 16.90
N ILE A 394 1.65 0.40 16.14
CA ILE A 394 0.26 0.49 16.58
C ILE A 394 -0.14 -0.73 17.41
N LEU A 395 0.23 -1.93 16.97
CA LEU A 395 -0.25 -3.19 17.54
C LEU A 395 0.78 -3.93 18.37
N GLY A 396 2.05 -3.53 18.33
CA GLY A 396 3.16 -4.28 18.94
C GLY A 396 3.45 -5.62 18.23
N VAL A 397 2.95 -5.83 16.99
CA VAL A 397 3.08 -7.08 16.25
C VAL A 397 4.27 -7.00 15.31
N ARG A 398 5.24 -7.89 15.50
CA ARG A 398 6.49 -7.91 14.73
C ARG A 398 7.08 -9.32 14.57
N GLY A 399 7.99 -9.47 13.62
CA GLY A 399 8.75 -10.70 13.39
C GLY A 399 7.84 -11.92 13.27
N ALA A 400 8.12 -13.00 13.98
CA ALA A 400 7.37 -14.24 13.90
C ALA A 400 5.88 -14.14 14.36
N ALA A 401 5.50 -13.07 15.07
CA ALA A 401 4.12 -12.84 15.45
C ALA A 401 3.29 -12.21 14.32
N HIS A 402 3.95 -11.61 13.33
CA HIS A 402 3.26 -10.99 12.18
C HIS A 402 2.86 -12.06 11.14
N PRO A 403 1.64 -12.03 10.60
CA PRO A 403 1.08 -13.10 9.74
C PRO A 403 1.63 -13.11 8.30
N LEU A 404 2.60 -12.28 7.92
CA LEU A 404 3.15 -12.22 6.56
C LEU A 404 3.46 -13.60 5.99
N ASN A 405 4.17 -14.45 6.76
CA ASN A 405 4.54 -15.78 6.29
C ASN A 405 3.33 -16.72 6.18
N LEU A 406 2.31 -16.55 7.03
CA LEU A 406 1.06 -17.32 6.94
C LEU A 406 0.32 -17.04 5.62
N TYR A 407 0.17 -15.78 5.26
CA TYR A 407 -0.40 -15.39 3.98
C TYR A 407 0.41 -15.90 2.78
N ARG A 408 1.75 -15.72 2.84
CA ARG A 408 2.64 -16.20 1.78
C ARG A 408 2.51 -17.71 1.57
N ASP A 409 2.53 -18.49 2.65
CA ASP A 409 2.49 -19.94 2.61
C ASP A 409 1.11 -20.45 2.14
N ALA A 410 0.05 -19.65 2.33
CA ALA A 410 -1.28 -19.89 1.78
C ALA A 410 -1.43 -19.48 0.30
N GLY A 411 -0.43 -18.80 -0.28
CA GLY A 411 -0.47 -18.34 -1.67
C GLY A 411 -1.25 -17.04 -1.89
N VAL A 412 -1.58 -16.33 -0.83
CA VAL A 412 -2.22 -15.01 -0.90
C VAL A 412 -1.24 -13.98 -1.47
N PRO A 413 -1.62 -13.16 -2.45
CA PRO A 413 -0.76 -12.11 -2.97
C PRO A 413 -0.40 -11.08 -1.89
N LEU A 414 0.88 -10.70 -1.84
CA LEU A 414 1.38 -9.73 -0.84
C LEU A 414 2.04 -8.54 -1.53
N VAL A 415 1.89 -7.38 -0.92
CA VAL A 415 2.64 -6.16 -1.22
C VAL A 415 3.21 -5.57 0.07
N LEU A 416 4.35 -4.89 -0.01
CA LEU A 416 4.87 -4.09 1.09
C LEU A 416 4.47 -2.64 0.87
N ALA A 417 4.03 -1.97 1.92
CA ALA A 417 3.59 -0.58 1.86
C ALA A 417 4.03 0.19 3.11
N THR A 418 3.97 1.52 3.07
CA THR A 418 4.50 2.37 4.14
C THR A 418 3.47 2.84 5.13
N ASP A 419 2.18 2.83 4.76
CA ASP A 419 1.10 3.43 5.54
C ASP A 419 1.36 4.94 5.77
N ASP A 420 1.66 5.36 6.98
CA ASP A 420 1.99 6.73 7.37
C ASP A 420 3.49 6.92 7.56
N GLN A 421 4.21 6.99 6.47
CA GLN A 421 5.68 6.97 6.38
C GLN A 421 6.36 8.01 7.28
N GLY A 422 5.86 9.25 7.28
CA GLY A 422 6.45 10.36 8.05
C GLY A 422 6.14 10.26 9.53
N VAL A 423 4.91 9.85 9.89
CA VAL A 423 4.51 9.60 11.28
C VAL A 423 5.35 8.46 11.85
N SER A 424 5.45 7.35 11.15
CA SER A 424 6.23 6.17 11.54
C SER A 424 7.75 6.37 11.42
N ARG A 425 8.21 7.44 10.75
CA ARG A 425 9.61 7.79 10.51
C ARG A 425 10.39 6.71 9.77
N ILE A 426 9.82 6.24 8.68
CA ILE A 426 10.38 5.20 7.81
C ILE A 426 10.42 5.66 6.35
N ASP A 427 10.92 4.80 5.50
CA ASP A 427 10.74 4.76 4.06
C ASP A 427 10.39 3.33 3.63
N LEU A 428 9.94 3.13 2.40
CA LEU A 428 9.59 1.79 1.93
C LEU A 428 10.80 0.85 1.93
N THR A 429 12.01 1.37 1.78
CA THR A 429 13.23 0.57 1.92
C THR A 429 13.33 -0.08 3.31
N ARG A 430 12.86 0.59 4.37
CA ARG A 430 12.82 0.02 5.72
C ARG A 430 11.87 -1.18 5.82
N GLU A 431 10.71 -1.12 5.16
CA GLU A 431 9.78 -2.26 5.11
C GLU A 431 10.40 -3.46 4.40
N TYR A 432 11.15 -3.24 3.32
CA TYR A 432 11.92 -4.26 2.63
C TYR A 432 13.04 -4.85 3.52
N GLU A 433 13.76 -4.01 4.30
CA GLU A 433 14.74 -4.48 5.28
C GLU A 433 14.10 -5.41 6.33
N ARG A 434 12.94 -5.02 6.87
CA ARG A 434 12.19 -5.82 7.85
C ARG A 434 11.73 -7.14 7.24
N ALA A 435 11.23 -7.13 6.01
CA ALA A 435 10.84 -8.34 5.29
C ALA A 435 12.00 -9.34 5.15
N VAL A 436 13.24 -8.86 4.92
CA VAL A 436 14.43 -9.71 4.87
C VAL A 436 14.84 -10.19 6.25
N THR A 437 14.97 -9.28 7.21
CA THR A 437 15.61 -9.56 8.51
C THR A 437 14.65 -10.24 9.49
N GLU A 438 13.36 -9.92 9.45
CA GLU A 438 12.36 -10.45 10.38
C GLU A 438 11.61 -11.66 9.82
N HIS A 439 11.40 -11.71 8.49
CA HIS A 439 10.60 -12.75 7.81
C HIS A 439 11.40 -13.66 6.91
N GLY A 440 12.70 -13.41 6.73
CA GLY A 440 13.60 -14.26 5.96
C GLY A 440 13.37 -14.23 4.46
N LEU A 441 12.75 -13.17 3.93
CA LEU A 441 12.47 -13.08 2.50
C LEU A 441 13.77 -12.90 1.70
N GLY A 442 13.90 -13.66 0.61
CA GLY A 442 14.97 -13.53 -0.35
C GLY A 442 14.62 -12.58 -1.49
N TYR A 443 15.62 -12.20 -2.30
CA TYR A 443 15.43 -11.29 -3.43
C TYR A 443 14.28 -11.67 -4.38
N PRO A 444 14.08 -12.95 -4.75
CA PRO A 444 12.95 -13.33 -5.61
C PRO A 444 11.58 -13.00 -5.01
N ALA A 445 11.42 -13.15 -3.69
CA ALA A 445 10.17 -12.81 -3.01
C ALA A 445 9.95 -11.29 -2.98
N LEU A 446 10.99 -10.50 -2.71
CA LEU A 446 10.92 -9.04 -2.76
C LEU A 446 10.62 -8.53 -4.18
N LYS A 447 11.27 -9.10 -5.20
CA LYS A 447 10.99 -8.81 -6.61
C LYS A 447 9.53 -9.11 -6.97
N GLN A 448 8.99 -10.22 -6.45
CA GLN A 448 7.58 -10.57 -6.62
C GLN A 448 6.65 -9.56 -5.95
N MET A 449 6.94 -9.12 -4.72
CA MET A 449 6.14 -8.10 -4.03
C MET A 449 6.17 -6.75 -4.77
N ALA A 450 7.33 -6.35 -5.31
CA ALA A 450 7.44 -5.17 -6.16
C ALA A 450 6.56 -5.28 -7.43
N ARG A 451 6.50 -6.45 -8.06
CA ARG A 451 5.61 -6.72 -9.20
C ARG A 451 4.14 -6.71 -8.80
N ASN A 452 3.83 -7.31 -7.65
CA ASN A 452 2.48 -7.36 -7.10
C ASN A 452 1.93 -5.95 -6.83
N SER A 453 2.76 -5.00 -6.40
CA SER A 453 2.31 -3.63 -6.11
C SER A 453 1.70 -2.93 -7.34
N LEU A 454 2.10 -3.32 -8.54
CA LEU A 454 1.52 -2.81 -9.79
C LEU A 454 0.42 -3.73 -10.35
N GLU A 455 0.50 -5.06 -10.14
CA GLU A 455 -0.54 -5.99 -10.60
C GLU A 455 -1.83 -5.82 -9.83
N TYR A 456 -1.73 -5.71 -8.51
CA TYR A 456 -2.89 -5.57 -7.60
C TYR A 456 -3.25 -4.11 -7.32
N SER A 457 -2.58 -3.14 -7.96
CA SER A 457 -3.03 -1.74 -7.96
C SER A 457 -4.36 -1.60 -8.71
N PHE A 458 -5.07 -0.51 -8.45
CA PHE A 458 -6.29 -0.19 -9.20
C PHE A 458 -6.04 0.64 -10.46
N LEU A 459 -4.81 0.57 -10.99
CA LEU A 459 -4.47 1.16 -12.29
C LEU A 459 -5.35 0.62 -13.41
N THR A 460 -5.75 1.51 -14.32
CA THR A 460 -6.56 1.15 -15.48
C THR A 460 -5.76 0.45 -16.58
N GLY A 461 -6.47 -0.33 -17.37
CA GLY A 461 -5.92 -1.02 -18.54
C GLY A 461 -5.50 -2.46 -18.29
N GLU A 462 -5.07 -3.12 -19.35
CA GLU A 462 -4.65 -4.52 -19.34
C GLU A 462 -3.32 -4.69 -18.61
N SER A 463 -3.12 -5.85 -18.00
CA SER A 463 -1.84 -6.23 -17.41
C SER A 463 -0.82 -6.62 -18.50
N LEU A 464 0.46 -6.34 -18.23
CA LEU A 464 1.58 -6.87 -18.99
C LEU A 464 1.69 -8.41 -18.89
N TRP A 465 1.11 -8.97 -17.81
CA TRP A 465 1.24 -10.39 -17.47
C TRP A 465 0.04 -11.20 -17.91
N ALA A 466 0.31 -12.30 -18.60
CA ALA A 466 -0.74 -13.22 -19.00
C ALA A 466 -1.46 -13.80 -17.76
N LYS A 467 -2.78 -13.76 -17.76
CA LYS A 467 -3.65 -14.25 -16.68
C LYS A 467 -3.43 -13.55 -15.32
N GLY A 468 -2.97 -12.30 -15.31
CA GLY A 468 -2.73 -11.56 -14.08
C GLY A 468 -1.68 -12.18 -13.14
N LYS A 469 -0.75 -12.97 -13.67
CA LYS A 469 0.34 -13.58 -12.90
C LYS A 469 1.61 -12.76 -13.01
N ALA A 470 1.76 -11.77 -12.17
CA ALA A 470 2.92 -10.89 -12.12
C ALA A 470 4.24 -11.68 -12.09
N GLY A 471 5.16 -11.32 -13.00
CA GLY A 471 6.43 -12.02 -13.15
C GLY A 471 6.40 -13.36 -13.90
N GLY A 472 5.21 -13.75 -14.38
CA GLY A 472 5.05 -14.90 -15.26
C GLY A 472 5.33 -14.59 -16.74
N THR A 473 4.62 -15.28 -17.63
CA THR A 473 4.72 -15.00 -19.06
C THR A 473 4.05 -13.66 -19.38
N ARG A 474 4.73 -12.81 -20.17
CA ARG A 474 4.12 -11.60 -20.70
C ARG A 474 3.02 -11.94 -21.71
N VAL A 475 2.04 -11.05 -21.86
CA VAL A 475 0.99 -11.19 -22.88
C VAL A 475 1.61 -11.29 -24.28
N ALA A 476 0.90 -11.94 -25.21
CA ALA A 476 1.40 -12.22 -26.56
C ALA A 476 1.95 -10.97 -27.27
N ALA A 477 1.32 -9.82 -27.07
CA ALA A 477 1.76 -8.55 -27.64
C ALA A 477 3.18 -8.14 -27.23
N CYS A 478 3.67 -8.53 -26.04
CA CYS A 478 4.96 -8.13 -25.50
C CYS A 478 5.91 -9.33 -25.25
N GLN A 479 5.54 -10.54 -25.63
CA GLN A 479 6.32 -11.74 -25.32
C GLN A 479 7.73 -11.71 -25.89
N GLU A 480 7.87 -11.23 -27.15
CA GLU A 480 9.14 -11.17 -27.89
C GLU A 480 9.89 -9.83 -27.67
N ALA A 481 9.28 -8.86 -26.99
CA ALA A 481 9.90 -7.57 -26.79
C ALA A 481 11.02 -7.65 -25.74
N THR A 482 12.16 -7.02 -26.01
CA THR A 482 13.31 -6.96 -25.09
C THR A 482 13.25 -5.73 -24.19
N LEU A 483 13.74 -5.85 -22.95
CA LEU A 483 13.67 -4.77 -21.96
C LEU A 483 14.70 -3.66 -22.16
N ASP A 484 15.73 -3.91 -22.97
CA ASP A 484 16.82 -2.99 -23.29
C ASP A 484 16.52 -2.08 -24.48
N ALA A 485 15.38 -2.28 -25.15
CA ALA A 485 14.93 -1.47 -26.27
C ALA A 485 13.54 -0.87 -26.02
N ALA A 486 13.22 0.18 -26.76
CA ALA A 486 11.86 0.72 -26.76
C ALA A 486 10.90 -0.33 -27.36
N PRO A 487 9.72 -0.54 -26.75
CA PRO A 487 8.74 -1.48 -27.29
C PRO A 487 8.20 -1.00 -28.63
N GLU A 488 7.97 -1.95 -29.56
CA GLU A 488 7.45 -1.68 -30.90
C GLU A 488 6.14 -2.43 -31.17
N GLY A 489 5.44 -2.07 -32.24
CA GLY A 489 4.26 -2.77 -32.74
C GLY A 489 3.12 -2.87 -31.71
N ASP A 490 2.64 -4.09 -31.50
CA ASP A 490 1.51 -4.37 -30.60
C ASP A 490 1.87 -4.11 -29.12
N CYS A 491 3.11 -4.36 -28.73
CA CYS A 491 3.59 -4.07 -27.39
C CYS A 491 3.59 -2.56 -27.11
N ALA A 492 4.08 -1.76 -28.05
CA ALA A 492 4.03 -0.30 -27.90
C ALA A 492 2.59 0.22 -27.79
N ARG A 493 1.64 -0.37 -28.54
CA ARG A 493 0.22 0.00 -28.43
C ARG A 493 -0.38 -0.34 -27.07
N LEU A 494 -0.12 -1.53 -26.56
CA LEU A 494 -0.57 -1.94 -25.22
C LEU A 494 -0.05 -0.97 -24.16
N ILE A 495 1.24 -0.69 -24.17
CA ILE A 495 1.89 0.20 -23.18
C ILE A 495 1.35 1.64 -23.28
N ALA A 496 1.03 2.11 -24.49
CA ALA A 496 0.44 3.44 -24.67
C ALA A 496 -1.03 3.54 -24.21
N GLN A 497 -1.75 2.43 -24.19
CA GLN A 497 -3.19 2.38 -23.87
C GLN A 497 -3.50 1.90 -22.45
N SER A 498 -2.52 1.33 -21.74
CA SER A 498 -2.68 0.78 -20.39
C SER A 498 -1.65 1.39 -19.45
N ASP A 499 -2.12 2.17 -18.47
CA ASP A 499 -1.28 2.70 -17.40
C ASP A 499 -0.62 1.56 -16.61
N ARG A 500 -1.37 0.47 -16.34
CA ARG A 500 -0.85 -0.72 -15.66
C ARG A 500 0.29 -1.35 -16.43
N ALA A 501 0.09 -1.70 -17.70
CA ALA A 501 1.14 -2.32 -18.53
C ALA A 501 2.36 -1.41 -18.69
N ARG A 502 2.15 -0.09 -18.81
CA ARG A 502 3.23 0.90 -18.92
C ARG A 502 4.12 0.91 -17.67
N LEU A 503 3.53 0.97 -16.49
CA LEU A 503 4.29 1.00 -15.23
C LEU A 503 4.93 -0.36 -14.93
N GLN A 504 4.27 -1.47 -15.25
CA GLN A 504 4.85 -2.82 -15.16
C GLN A 504 6.05 -2.96 -16.10
N TRP A 505 5.97 -2.48 -17.34
CA TRP A 505 7.08 -2.48 -18.27
C TRP A 505 8.27 -1.67 -17.75
N GLN A 506 8.03 -0.47 -17.24
CA GLN A 506 9.06 0.37 -16.62
C GLN A 506 9.71 -0.33 -15.42
N LEU A 507 8.93 -0.97 -14.55
CA LEU A 507 9.46 -1.73 -13.42
C LEU A 507 10.38 -2.86 -13.89
N GLU A 508 9.99 -3.64 -14.92
CA GLU A 508 10.84 -4.70 -15.45
C GLU A 508 12.14 -4.17 -16.07
N GLN A 509 12.10 -3.03 -16.77
CA GLN A 509 13.30 -2.35 -17.26
C GLN A 509 14.23 -1.94 -16.12
N HIS A 510 13.68 -1.34 -15.06
CA HIS A 510 14.46 -0.92 -13.90
C HIS A 510 15.04 -2.12 -13.13
N LEU A 511 14.28 -3.21 -12.97
CA LEU A 511 14.77 -4.45 -12.35
C LEU A 511 15.89 -5.08 -13.17
N ALA A 512 15.75 -5.15 -14.47
CA ALA A 512 16.79 -5.68 -15.36
C ALA A 512 18.08 -4.84 -15.30
N ALA A 513 17.95 -3.50 -15.26
CA ALA A 513 19.07 -2.59 -15.09
C ALA A 513 19.75 -2.74 -13.72
N PHE A 514 18.96 -2.86 -12.65
CA PHE A 514 19.45 -3.10 -11.30
C PHE A 514 20.25 -4.40 -11.21
N GLU A 515 19.71 -5.52 -11.72
CA GLU A 515 20.36 -6.82 -11.72
C GLU A 515 21.64 -6.84 -12.57
N ALA A 516 21.65 -6.14 -13.71
CA ALA A 516 22.85 -6.00 -14.54
C ALA A 516 23.99 -5.27 -13.82
N ASN A 517 23.67 -4.35 -12.92
CA ASN A 517 24.66 -3.59 -12.15
C ASN A 517 25.20 -4.34 -10.92
N VAL A 518 24.53 -5.40 -10.48
CA VAL A 518 24.91 -6.17 -9.28
C VAL A 518 26.34 -6.73 -9.38
N ALA A 519 26.80 -7.11 -10.57
CA ALA A 519 28.16 -7.58 -10.80
C ALA A 519 29.27 -6.55 -10.45
N GLN A 520 28.92 -5.25 -10.36
CA GLN A 520 29.84 -4.16 -10.00
C GLN A 520 29.88 -3.90 -8.49
N TRP A 521 28.97 -4.46 -7.70
CA TRP A 521 28.82 -4.22 -6.27
C TRP A 521 29.99 -4.69 -5.39
N PRO A 522 30.68 -5.81 -5.68
CA PRO A 522 31.89 -6.20 -4.92
C PRO A 522 32.95 -5.09 -4.86
N GLN A 523 33.07 -4.30 -5.93
CA GLN A 523 34.02 -3.17 -5.99
C GLN A 523 33.63 -2.02 -5.05
N TRP A 524 32.35 -1.83 -4.78
CA TRP A 524 31.84 -0.78 -3.89
C TRP A 524 32.08 -1.09 -2.41
N PHE A 525 32.18 -2.36 -2.05
CA PHE A 525 32.43 -2.81 -0.68
C PHE A 525 33.88 -3.18 -0.42
N GLY A 526 34.81 -2.82 -1.32
CA GLY A 526 36.24 -3.09 -1.15
C GLY A 526 36.62 -4.56 -1.31
N GLY A 527 35.77 -5.36 -1.94
CA GLY A 527 36.10 -6.73 -2.34
C GLY A 527 37.05 -6.74 -3.53
N THR A 528 38.28 -7.22 -3.34
CA THR A 528 39.14 -7.60 -4.46
C THR A 528 38.46 -8.77 -5.15
N SER A 529 38.25 -8.63 -6.48
CA SER A 529 37.88 -9.76 -7.34
C SER A 529 38.83 -10.94 -7.03
N ARG A 530 38.27 -12.03 -6.52
CA ARG A 530 38.99 -13.29 -6.42
C ARG A 530 39.02 -14.00 -7.75
#